data_53a36e270e42fcfab95f0508c39ce42a
#
_entry.id   53a36e270e42fcfab95f0508c39ce42a
#
_cell.length_a   1.000
_cell.length_b   1.000
_cell.length_c   1.000
_cell.angle_alpha   90.00
_cell.angle_beta   90.00
_cell.angle_gamma   90.00
#
_symmetry.space_group_name_H-M   'P 1'
#
loop_
_entity.id
_entity.type
_entity.pdbx_description
1 polymer ?
#
loop_
_entity_poly.entity_id
_entity_poly.type
_entity_poly.pdbx_seq_one_letter_code
_entity_poly.pdbx_strand_id
1 'polypeptide(L)'
;MDPKNKTDKEWKESLSPEAYNILRKKGTDPPGTGKYYHHDERGNYYCAGCGNLLFEFNTKYESGSGWPSFWKPVEESNIETQTDNSLSRLRTEVLCANCGGHLGHVFEDGPKPTGLRYCINSSALQFKNISNKEK
;
A
#
# COMPACT_ATOMS: atom_id res chain seq x y z
N MET A 1 -6.87 1.21 -21.18
CA MET A 1 -6.79 2.59 -20.69
C MET A 1 -5.71 2.67 -19.62
N ASP A 2 -4.89 3.71 -19.72
CA ASP A 2 -3.88 3.95 -18.68
C ASP A 2 -4.57 4.33 -17.37
N PRO A 3 -4.33 3.61 -16.28
CA PRO A 3 -4.96 3.95 -15.01
C PRO A 3 -4.70 5.38 -14.56
N LYS A 4 -3.58 5.97 -14.93
CA LYS A 4 -3.29 7.36 -14.54
C LYS A 4 -4.19 8.36 -15.25
N ASN A 5 -4.85 7.95 -16.31
CA ASN A 5 -5.73 8.83 -17.07
C ASN A 5 -7.19 8.72 -16.66
N LYS A 6 -7.51 7.86 -15.68
CA LYS A 6 -8.88 7.78 -15.18
C LYS A 6 -9.25 9.08 -14.48
N THR A 7 -10.49 9.52 -14.67
CA THR A 7 -10.97 10.71 -14.00
C THR A 7 -11.31 10.39 -12.55
N ASP A 8 -11.39 11.44 -11.74
CA ASP A 8 -11.79 11.29 -10.33
C ASP A 8 -13.15 10.60 -10.22
N LYS A 9 -14.08 10.95 -11.10
CA LYS A 9 -15.40 10.31 -11.11
C LYS A 9 -15.32 8.83 -11.38
N GLU A 10 -14.47 8.43 -12.34
CA GLU A 10 -14.30 7.01 -12.66
C GLU A 10 -13.72 6.24 -11.48
N TRP A 11 -12.74 6.82 -10.78
CA TRP A 11 -12.18 6.19 -9.60
C TRP A 11 -13.23 6.05 -8.51
N LYS A 12 -14.02 7.11 -8.30
CA LYS A 12 -15.04 7.08 -7.27
C LYS A 12 -16.08 6.00 -7.52
N GLU A 13 -16.40 5.76 -8.79
CA GLU A 13 -17.40 4.75 -9.15
C GLU A 13 -16.85 3.33 -9.05
N SER A 14 -15.56 3.15 -9.28
CA SER A 14 -14.97 1.81 -9.34
C SER A 14 -14.41 1.32 -8.01
N LEU A 15 -14.21 2.20 -7.05
CA LEU A 15 -13.60 1.86 -5.77
C LEU A 15 -14.61 1.90 -4.64
N SER A 16 -14.36 1.10 -3.59
CA SER A 16 -15.12 1.28 -2.36
C SER A 16 -14.84 2.66 -1.79
N PRO A 17 -15.73 3.18 -0.94
CA PRO A 17 -15.45 4.49 -0.34
C PRO A 17 -14.14 4.53 0.43
N GLU A 18 -13.79 3.44 1.12
CA GLU A 18 -12.55 3.39 1.87
C GLU A 18 -11.34 3.43 0.94
N ALA A 19 -11.35 2.62 -0.13
CA ALA A 19 -10.22 2.60 -1.06
C ALA A 19 -10.08 3.94 -1.79
N TYR A 20 -11.20 4.52 -2.19
CA TYR A 20 -11.17 5.82 -2.85
C TYR A 20 -10.55 6.88 -1.96
N ASN A 21 -10.96 6.91 -0.68
CA ASN A 21 -10.43 7.89 0.25
C ASN A 21 -8.91 7.78 0.40
N ILE A 22 -8.40 6.55 0.49
CA ILE A 22 -6.96 6.35 0.65
C ILE A 22 -6.22 6.65 -0.63
N LEU A 23 -6.65 6.04 -1.73
CA LEU A 23 -5.88 6.06 -2.98
C LEU A 23 -5.94 7.41 -3.68
N ARG A 24 -7.08 8.08 -3.64
CA ARG A 24 -7.29 9.29 -4.44
C ARG A 24 -7.39 10.55 -3.61
N LYS A 25 -7.69 10.44 -2.32
CA LYS A 25 -7.81 11.61 -1.43
C LYS A 25 -6.69 11.66 -0.38
N LYS A 26 -5.74 10.72 -0.45
CA LYS A 26 -4.60 10.66 0.46
C LYS A 26 -5.00 10.49 1.91
N GLY A 27 -6.10 9.77 2.14
CA GLY A 27 -6.54 9.48 3.50
C GLY A 27 -5.65 8.45 4.17
N THR A 28 -5.94 8.16 5.43
CA THR A 28 -5.21 7.20 6.23
C THR A 28 -6.20 6.36 7.01
N ASP A 29 -6.05 5.03 6.97
CA ASP A 29 -6.84 4.16 7.84
C ASP A 29 -6.54 4.50 9.30
N PRO A 30 -7.52 4.44 10.20
CA PRO A 30 -7.20 4.59 11.63
C PRO A 30 -6.25 3.48 12.07
N PRO A 31 -5.31 3.79 12.98
CA PRO A 31 -4.32 2.79 13.39
C PRO A 31 -4.99 1.58 14.04
N GLY A 32 -4.51 0.40 13.69
CA GLY A 32 -5.00 -0.85 14.25
C GLY A 32 -6.30 -1.35 13.68
N THR A 33 -6.91 -0.65 12.73
CA THR A 33 -8.22 -1.03 12.20
C THR A 33 -8.15 -1.76 10.86
N GLY A 34 -7.00 -1.69 10.16
CA GLY A 34 -6.90 -2.28 8.83
C GLY A 34 -6.95 -3.80 8.87
N LYS A 35 -7.69 -4.39 7.93
CA LYS A 35 -7.88 -5.84 7.94
C LYS A 35 -6.60 -6.61 7.69
N TYR A 36 -5.57 -5.98 7.16
CA TYR A 36 -4.31 -6.67 6.88
C TYR A 36 -3.22 -6.35 7.90
N TYR A 37 -3.54 -5.59 8.94
CA TYR A 37 -2.52 -5.20 9.90
C TYR A 37 -1.85 -6.43 10.54
N HIS A 38 -2.63 -7.34 11.09
CA HIS A 38 -2.12 -8.57 11.68
C HIS A 38 -2.25 -9.77 10.75
N HIS A 39 -2.46 -9.52 9.47
CA HIS A 39 -2.68 -10.55 8.49
C HIS A 39 -1.36 -11.24 8.14
N ASP A 40 -1.31 -12.55 8.24
CA ASP A 40 -0.08 -13.30 8.01
C ASP A 40 -0.23 -14.48 7.04
N GLU A 41 -1.29 -14.50 6.26
CA GLU A 41 -1.46 -15.54 5.25
C GLU A 41 -0.43 -15.39 4.15
N ARG A 42 -0.11 -16.51 3.52
CA ARG A 42 0.85 -16.54 2.41
C ARG A 42 0.16 -16.04 1.14
N GLY A 43 0.67 -15.01 0.57
CA GLY A 43 0.10 -14.46 -0.63
C GLY A 43 0.69 -13.13 -1.00
N ASN A 44 0.02 -12.45 -1.91
CA ASN A 44 0.52 -11.20 -2.46
C ASN A 44 -0.50 -10.10 -2.23
N TYR A 45 0.03 -8.88 -2.12
CA TYR A 45 -0.78 -7.69 -1.90
C TYR A 45 -0.72 -6.81 -3.15
N TYR A 46 -1.89 -6.49 -3.68
CA TYR A 46 -2.06 -5.75 -4.92
C TYR A 46 -2.70 -4.40 -4.64
N CYS A 47 -2.47 -3.46 -5.54
CA CYS A 47 -3.16 -2.16 -5.45
C CYS A 47 -4.66 -2.37 -5.60
N ALA A 48 -5.44 -1.87 -4.64
CA ALA A 48 -6.90 -2.01 -4.70
C ALA A 48 -7.50 -1.26 -5.88
N GLY A 49 -6.77 -0.27 -6.41
CA GLY A 49 -7.28 0.53 -7.52
C GLY A 49 -7.04 -0.07 -8.88
N CYS A 50 -5.82 -0.51 -9.16
CA CYS A 50 -5.44 -0.93 -10.51
C CYS A 50 -4.96 -2.38 -10.60
N GLY A 51 -4.79 -3.06 -9.47
CA GLY A 51 -4.36 -4.46 -9.48
C GLY A 51 -2.87 -4.67 -9.60
N ASN A 52 -2.07 -3.61 -9.58
CA ASN A 52 -0.62 -3.74 -9.67
C ASN A 52 -0.09 -4.50 -8.47
N LEU A 53 0.83 -5.46 -8.69
CA LEU A 53 1.44 -6.20 -7.59
C LEU A 53 2.39 -5.29 -6.82
N LEU A 54 2.25 -5.24 -5.50
CA LEU A 54 2.99 -4.29 -4.69
C LEU A 54 3.92 -4.95 -3.68
N PHE A 55 3.39 -5.90 -2.89
CA PHE A 55 4.16 -6.50 -1.81
C PHE A 55 3.85 -7.99 -1.71
N GLU A 56 4.81 -8.75 -1.15
CA GLU A 56 4.63 -10.17 -0.90
C GLU A 56 4.64 -10.43 0.59
N PHE A 57 4.00 -11.53 0.99
CA PHE A 57 3.83 -11.86 2.41
C PHE A 57 5.17 -12.01 3.14
N ASN A 58 6.20 -12.46 2.43
CA ASN A 58 7.47 -12.77 3.09
C ASN A 58 8.27 -11.53 3.50
N THR A 59 7.84 -10.34 3.09
CA THR A 59 8.46 -9.10 3.56
C THR A 59 7.58 -8.37 4.56
N LYS A 60 6.39 -8.92 4.87
CA LYS A 60 5.50 -8.33 5.86
C LYS A 60 5.95 -8.73 7.26
N TYR A 61 5.87 -7.78 8.18
CA TYR A 61 6.25 -8.04 9.56
C TYR A 61 5.41 -7.19 10.52
N GLU A 62 5.41 -7.57 11.81
CA GLU A 62 4.66 -6.85 12.83
C GLU A 62 5.53 -5.73 13.37
N SER A 63 5.20 -4.52 12.97
CA SER A 63 5.98 -3.35 13.35
C SER A 63 5.45 -2.66 14.60
N GLY A 64 4.21 -2.95 14.98
CA GLY A 64 3.57 -2.25 16.08
C GLY A 64 3.10 -0.84 15.73
N SER A 65 3.16 -0.49 14.45
CA SER A 65 2.83 0.88 14.02
C SER A 65 1.33 1.14 13.94
N GLY A 66 0.53 0.09 13.79
CA GLY A 66 -0.91 0.24 13.56
C GLY A 66 -1.33 0.02 12.13
N TRP A 67 -0.40 -0.18 11.22
CA TRP A 67 -0.65 -0.41 9.80
C TRP A 67 0.17 -1.57 9.30
N PRO A 68 -0.29 -2.26 8.22
CA PRO A 68 0.53 -3.31 7.60
C PRO A 68 1.91 -2.77 7.23
N SER A 69 2.94 -3.51 7.56
CA SER A 69 4.31 -3.05 7.37
C SER A 69 5.10 -4.08 6.57
N PHE A 70 5.91 -3.59 5.64
CA PHE A 70 6.74 -4.41 4.77
C PHE A 70 8.14 -3.80 4.74
N TRP A 71 9.18 -4.64 4.58
CA TRP A 71 10.52 -4.08 4.55
C TRP A 71 11.03 -3.87 3.12
N LYS A 72 10.31 -4.33 2.11
CA LYS A 72 10.60 -3.95 0.72
C LYS A 72 9.39 -4.27 -0.17
N PRO A 73 9.25 -3.56 -1.30
CA PRO A 73 8.24 -3.93 -2.30
C PRO A 73 8.68 -5.14 -3.09
N VAL A 74 7.74 -5.72 -3.87
CA VAL A 74 8.07 -6.85 -4.74
C VAL A 74 9.11 -6.43 -5.79
N GLU A 75 8.97 -5.24 -6.34
CA GLU A 75 9.92 -4.60 -7.25
C GLU A 75 9.88 -3.12 -6.96
N GLU A 76 11.05 -2.49 -6.93
CA GLU A 76 11.09 -1.06 -6.67
C GLU A 76 10.37 -0.26 -7.74
N SER A 77 10.35 -0.77 -8.99
CA SER A 77 9.67 -0.08 -10.07
C SER A 77 8.15 -0.14 -9.97
N ASN A 78 7.61 -0.96 -9.07
CA ASN A 78 6.15 -1.07 -8.91
C ASN A 78 5.60 0.01 -7.98
N ILE A 79 6.44 0.74 -7.30
CA ILE A 79 6.03 1.87 -6.48
C ILE A 79 6.83 3.11 -6.86
N GLU A 80 6.31 4.26 -6.47
CA GLU A 80 7.00 5.54 -6.57
C GLU A 80 7.00 6.18 -5.20
N THR A 81 8.01 7.02 -4.94
CA THR A 81 8.08 7.76 -3.69
C THR A 81 8.22 9.23 -3.98
N GLN A 82 7.68 10.05 -3.08
CA GLN A 82 7.86 11.49 -3.19
C GLN A 82 7.82 12.10 -1.81
N THR A 83 8.41 13.27 -1.68
CA THR A 83 8.43 13.98 -0.42
C THR A 83 7.03 14.44 -0.04
N ASP A 84 6.66 14.22 1.21
CA ASP A 84 5.37 14.64 1.76
C ASP A 84 5.64 15.56 2.94
N ASN A 85 5.38 16.83 2.76
CA ASN A 85 5.54 17.82 3.83
C ASN A 85 4.21 18.43 4.23
N SER A 86 3.13 17.68 4.04
CA SER A 86 1.78 18.16 4.39
C SER A 86 1.58 18.32 5.89
N LEU A 87 2.42 17.67 6.69
CA LEU A 87 2.41 17.84 8.14
C LEU A 87 3.64 18.64 8.55
N SER A 88 3.77 18.88 9.86
CA SER A 88 4.87 19.71 10.35
C SER A 88 6.24 19.10 10.14
N ARG A 89 6.31 17.80 9.81
CA ARG A 89 7.59 17.15 9.56
C ARG A 89 7.59 16.47 8.22
N LEU A 90 8.78 16.30 7.68
CA LEU A 90 8.99 15.70 6.37
C LEU A 90 8.80 14.19 6.44
N ARG A 91 8.07 13.65 5.47
CA ARG A 91 7.90 12.20 5.32
C ARG A 91 8.07 11.85 3.86
N THR A 92 8.23 10.54 3.58
CA THR A 92 8.30 10.04 2.21
C THR A 92 7.03 9.25 1.91
N GLU A 93 6.25 9.73 0.97
CA GLU A 93 5.01 9.12 0.54
C GLU A 93 5.28 7.99 -0.45
N VAL A 94 4.49 6.91 -0.36
CA VAL A 94 4.58 5.77 -1.26
C VAL A 94 3.34 5.74 -2.14
N LEU A 95 3.55 5.66 -3.44
CA LEU A 95 2.49 5.68 -4.44
C LEU A 95 2.59 4.43 -5.31
N CYS A 96 1.45 3.98 -5.84
CA CYS A 96 1.44 2.92 -6.84
C CYS A 96 1.99 3.48 -8.15
N ALA A 97 3.04 2.86 -8.69
CA ALA A 97 3.66 3.36 -9.91
C ALA A 97 2.71 3.26 -11.11
N ASN A 98 1.76 2.32 -11.07
CA ASN A 98 0.87 2.08 -12.20
C ASN A 98 -0.28 3.09 -12.26
N CYS A 99 -0.89 3.44 -11.12
CA CYS A 99 -2.05 4.33 -11.14
C CYS A 99 -1.84 5.65 -10.38
N GLY A 100 -0.71 5.79 -9.70
CA GLY A 100 -0.43 7.00 -8.93
C GLY A 100 -1.17 7.10 -7.62
N GLY A 101 -1.89 6.06 -7.21
CA GLY A 101 -2.67 6.11 -5.98
C GLY A 101 -1.81 6.14 -4.74
N HIS A 102 -2.24 6.89 -3.73
CA HIS A 102 -1.54 6.99 -2.45
C HIS A 102 -1.68 5.68 -1.69
N LEU A 103 -0.56 5.10 -1.26
CA LEU A 103 -0.56 3.84 -0.52
C LEU A 103 -0.24 4.03 0.96
N GLY A 104 0.71 4.89 1.26
CA GLY A 104 1.17 5.09 2.62
C GLY A 104 2.48 5.86 2.63
N HIS A 105 3.35 5.50 3.56
CA HIS A 105 4.63 6.17 3.73
C HIS A 105 5.73 5.14 4.01
N VAL A 106 6.96 5.52 3.73
CA VAL A 106 8.12 4.69 4.06
C VAL A 106 9.04 5.44 5.03
N PHE A 107 9.56 4.72 6.01
CA PHE A 107 10.42 5.26 7.06
C PHE A 107 11.72 4.47 7.09
N GLU A 108 12.77 5.06 7.67
CA GLU A 108 14.10 4.45 7.72
C GLU A 108 14.35 3.73 9.05
N ASP A 109 13.30 3.25 9.69
CA ASP A 109 13.40 2.55 10.96
C ASP A 109 12.92 1.10 10.84
N GLY A 110 13.16 0.48 9.71
CA GLY A 110 12.76 -0.90 9.46
C GLY A 110 13.85 -1.90 9.75
N PRO A 111 13.54 -3.19 9.55
CA PRO A 111 14.51 -4.26 9.81
C PRO A 111 15.49 -4.42 8.66
N LYS A 112 16.58 -5.12 8.96
CA LYS A 112 17.50 -5.56 7.92
C LYS A 112 16.77 -6.53 6.99
N PRO A 113 17.17 -6.61 5.73
CA PRO A 113 18.36 -6.02 5.11
C PRO A 113 18.19 -4.59 4.62
N THR A 114 16.97 -4.10 4.43
CA THR A 114 16.79 -2.78 3.82
C THR A 114 16.85 -1.63 4.83
N GLY A 115 16.49 -1.89 6.09
CA GLY A 115 16.37 -0.80 7.06
C GLY A 115 15.14 0.05 6.84
N LEU A 116 14.22 -0.37 5.96
CA LEU A 116 13.06 0.41 5.59
C LEU A 116 11.78 -0.19 6.16
N ARG A 117 10.83 0.67 6.50
CA ARG A 117 9.50 0.26 6.94
C ARG A 117 8.48 0.94 6.03
N TYR A 118 7.89 0.13 5.13
CA TYR A 118 6.80 0.59 4.27
C TYR A 118 5.50 0.40 5.04
N CYS A 119 4.91 1.50 5.47
CA CYS A 119 3.70 1.51 6.27
C CYS A 119 2.53 1.80 5.33
N ILE A 120 1.72 0.78 5.04
CA ILE A 120 0.77 0.84 3.93
C ILE A 120 -0.65 0.67 4.47
N ASN A 121 -1.59 1.45 3.96
CA ASN A 121 -2.98 1.38 4.38
C ASN A 121 -3.65 0.12 3.82
N SER A 122 -4.34 -0.62 4.71
CA SER A 122 -5.06 -1.82 4.28
C SER A 122 -6.08 -1.52 3.19
N SER A 123 -6.76 -0.39 3.29
CA SER A 123 -7.80 -0.02 2.32
C SER A 123 -7.25 0.23 0.93
N ALA A 124 -5.93 0.41 0.81
CA ALA A 124 -5.27 0.57 -0.49
C ALA A 124 -4.84 -0.77 -1.09
N LEU A 125 -5.01 -1.86 -0.37
CA LEU A 125 -4.49 -3.16 -0.76
C LEU A 125 -5.61 -4.18 -0.99
N GLN A 126 -5.33 -5.13 -1.88
CA GLN A 126 -6.15 -6.32 -2.08
C GLN A 126 -5.24 -7.53 -1.96
N PHE A 127 -5.55 -8.44 -1.06
CA PHE A 127 -4.75 -9.64 -0.81
C PHE A 127 -5.27 -10.79 -1.64
N LYS A 128 -4.35 -11.59 -2.21
CA LYS A 128 -4.70 -12.83 -2.89
C LYS A 128 -3.80 -13.94 -2.36
N ASN A 129 -4.41 -14.99 -1.86
CA ASN A 129 -3.73 -16.13 -1.27
C ASN A 129 -3.08 -16.95 -2.38
N ILE A 130 -1.79 -17.27 -2.24
CA ILE A 130 -1.10 -18.03 -3.29
C ILE A 130 -1.31 -19.53 -3.17
N SER A 131 -1.69 -20.03 -1.99
CA SER A 131 -1.86 -21.47 -1.84
C SER A 131 -2.97 -22.01 -2.70
N ASN A 132 -3.93 -21.18 -3.12
CA ASN A 132 -5.02 -21.62 -3.99
C ASN A 132 -4.58 -21.86 -5.42
N LYS A 133 -3.44 -21.36 -5.82
CA LYS A 133 -2.98 -21.47 -7.20
C LYS A 133 -2.35 -22.81 -7.50
N GLU A 134 -2.07 -23.56 -6.48
CA GLU A 134 -1.38 -24.84 -6.64
C GLU A 134 -2.33 -25.96 -6.95
N LYS A 135 -3.61 -25.69 -6.97
CA LYS A 135 -4.61 -26.71 -7.28
C LYS A 135 -4.57 -27.12 -8.73
#